data_a0f77b7deb726cf038a7ac794cc82856
#
_entry.id   a0f77b7deb726cf038a7ac794cc82856
#
_cell.length_a   1.000
_cell.length_b   1.000
_cell.length_c   1.000
_cell.angle_alpha   90.00
_cell.angle_beta   90.00
_cell.angle_gamma   90.00
#
_symmetry.space_group_name_H-M   'P 1'
#
loop_
_entity.id
_entity.type
_entity.pdbx_description
1 polymer ?
#
loop_
_entity_poly.entity_id
_entity_poly.type
_entity_poly.pdbx_seq_one_letter_code
_entity_poly.pdbx_strand_id
1 'polypeptide(L)'
;MTANYSDIARTLIAAAIGSTILSAPLSLSAAVSQQPLSLTEGVAPNLLVTLDDSGSMAWAYAPDGLATSENLGRRAWRSNTFNSMYYDPNIVYRVPKQVKMVNGEVVVTDYPTPSFTNAPQNGYNSTSTKVNLSTKYRAQGSGTDFITSCGTGVFPTGVCNSGEAPAHYFQYTVSGTCPQTNPSSANSCYTYTPIGTTQQTNFAIWYSFYRTRSLATRSAANLAFYTLPENVRLTWGALNTCNIGAGSTSSSGTCSNNTIKRFSDQHRVNFFTWLGALPESGGTPLHNAMKRAGNFLMTDSKAYKDEDGSEYACRASYHILMTDGMWNNQPSGSINYDGSLDYPYKDEQANTLADWAYHYWATDLRPNLANRVKPYFPFETGNSANDKKDPRNNPADWQHMVNFTVGL
;
A
#
# COMPACT_ATOMS: atom_id res chain seq x y z
N MET A 1 -67.65 7.57 27.29
CA MET A 1 -66.53 7.61 26.30
C MET A 1 -65.49 6.59 26.79
N THR A 2 -65.59 5.37 26.27
CA THR A 2 -64.68 4.27 26.62
C THR A 2 -63.67 4.14 25.48
N ALA A 3 -62.46 4.62 25.72
CA ALA A 3 -61.35 4.40 24.80
C ALA A 3 -60.91 2.92 24.86
N ASN A 4 -60.86 2.26 23.71
CA ASN A 4 -60.60 0.83 23.62
C ASN A 4 -59.13 0.54 23.92
N TYR A 5 -58.88 -0.30 24.89
CA TYR A 5 -57.56 -0.77 25.33
C TYR A 5 -56.71 -1.39 24.19
N SER A 6 -57.36 -1.81 23.11
CA SER A 6 -56.70 -2.38 21.93
C SER A 6 -55.94 -1.36 21.09
N ASP A 7 -56.32 -0.09 21.11
CA ASP A 7 -55.68 0.93 20.28
C ASP A 7 -54.43 1.52 20.99
N ILE A 8 -54.46 1.55 22.30
CA ILE A 8 -53.29 1.93 23.11
C ILE A 8 -52.16 0.88 22.97
N ALA A 9 -52.53 -0.41 22.99
CA ALA A 9 -51.55 -1.49 22.81
C ALA A 9 -50.93 -1.51 21.41
N ARG A 10 -51.71 -1.19 20.36
CA ARG A 10 -51.20 -1.10 18.99
C ARG A 10 -50.26 0.11 18.79
N THR A 11 -50.57 1.24 19.41
CA THR A 11 -49.73 2.45 19.35
C THR A 11 -48.43 2.28 20.09
N LEU A 12 -48.44 1.59 21.25
CA LEU A 12 -47.24 1.29 22.01
C LEU A 12 -46.33 0.25 21.35
N ILE A 13 -46.90 -0.75 20.69
CA ILE A 13 -46.15 -1.73 19.91
C ILE A 13 -45.50 -1.08 18.64
N ALA A 14 -46.21 -0.19 17.97
CA ALA A 14 -45.65 0.55 16.84
C ALA A 14 -44.52 1.51 17.26
N ALA A 15 -44.65 2.15 18.44
CA ALA A 15 -43.58 2.99 19.01
C ALA A 15 -42.36 2.18 19.48
N ALA A 16 -42.58 0.97 20.03
CA ALA A 16 -41.47 0.10 20.44
C ALA A 16 -40.70 -0.51 19.28
N ILE A 17 -41.40 -0.85 18.18
CA ILE A 17 -40.75 -1.34 16.96
C ILE A 17 -40.02 -0.20 16.21
N GLY A 18 -40.56 1.01 16.21
CA GLY A 18 -39.89 2.20 15.64
C GLY A 18 -38.60 2.59 16.40
N SER A 19 -38.58 2.41 17.73
CA SER A 19 -37.40 2.74 18.55
C SER A 19 -36.27 1.70 18.45
N THR A 20 -36.57 0.43 18.15
CA THR A 20 -35.55 -0.60 17.99
C THR A 20 -34.88 -0.59 16.63
N ILE A 21 -35.48 0.01 15.60
CA ILE A 21 -34.87 0.16 14.29
C ILE A 21 -33.89 1.36 14.26
N LEU A 22 -34.02 2.35 15.16
CA LEU A 22 -33.12 3.49 15.25
C LEU A 22 -31.85 3.24 16.09
N SER A 23 -31.75 2.08 16.76
CA SER A 23 -30.57 1.72 17.57
C SER A 23 -29.70 0.63 16.94
N ALA A 24 -29.87 0.34 15.65
CA ALA A 24 -28.83 -0.36 14.92
C ALA A 24 -27.56 0.50 14.97
N PRO A 25 -26.40 -0.01 15.43
CA PRO A 25 -25.17 0.72 15.29
C PRO A 25 -24.98 0.97 13.79
N LEU A 26 -25.12 2.22 13.38
CA LEU A 26 -24.54 2.66 12.15
C LEU A 26 -23.05 2.37 12.33
N SER A 27 -22.60 1.24 11.79
CA SER A 27 -21.19 1.07 11.45
C SER A 27 -20.90 2.24 10.51
N LEU A 28 -20.46 3.36 11.06
CA LEU A 28 -19.70 4.33 10.31
C LEU A 28 -18.45 3.55 9.86
N SER A 29 -18.55 2.83 8.73
CA SER A 29 -17.42 2.69 7.86
C SER A 29 -16.96 4.12 7.63
N ALA A 30 -15.95 4.55 8.36
CA ALA A 30 -15.14 5.66 7.93
C ALA A 30 -14.54 5.19 6.60
N ALA A 31 -15.28 5.37 5.51
CA ALA A 31 -14.72 5.35 4.19
C ALA A 31 -13.68 6.45 4.26
N VAL A 32 -12.40 6.06 4.42
CA VAL A 32 -11.29 6.95 4.18
C VAL A 32 -11.60 7.54 2.81
N SER A 33 -11.86 8.86 2.78
CA SER A 33 -12.14 9.55 1.54
C SER A 33 -11.00 9.24 0.60
N GLN A 34 -11.26 8.42 -0.42
CA GLN A 34 -10.26 8.05 -1.42
C GLN A 34 -10.01 9.16 -2.43
N GLN A 35 -10.63 10.32 -2.24
CA GLN A 35 -10.29 11.50 -3.01
C GLN A 35 -9.07 12.15 -2.39
N PRO A 36 -7.97 12.30 -3.15
CA PRO A 36 -6.86 13.16 -2.73
C PRO A 36 -7.42 14.54 -2.42
N LEU A 37 -6.98 15.11 -1.31
CA LEU A 37 -7.33 16.43 -0.80
C LEU A 37 -7.51 17.45 -1.93
N SER A 38 -8.75 17.94 -2.05
CA SER A 38 -9.22 19.03 -2.92
C SER A 38 -8.48 19.16 -4.26
N LEU A 39 -8.97 18.45 -5.26
CA LEU A 39 -8.81 18.84 -6.65
C LEU A 39 -9.52 20.18 -6.83
N THR A 40 -8.80 21.29 -6.72
CA THR A 40 -9.30 22.59 -7.16
C THR A 40 -9.57 22.46 -8.65
N GLU A 41 -10.83 22.71 -9.07
CA GLU A 41 -11.17 22.75 -10.47
C GLU A 41 -10.18 23.66 -11.22
N GLY A 42 -9.43 23.13 -12.15
CA GLY A 42 -8.57 23.89 -13.08
C GLY A 42 -7.14 23.40 -13.25
N VAL A 43 -6.40 23.07 -12.19
CA VAL A 43 -4.98 22.71 -12.33
C VAL A 43 -4.72 21.30 -11.76
N ALA A 44 -4.32 20.38 -12.63
CA ALA A 44 -4.01 19.02 -12.22
C ALA A 44 -2.82 19.00 -11.26
N PRO A 45 -2.95 18.41 -10.05
CA PRO A 45 -1.85 18.27 -9.11
C PRO A 45 -0.81 17.28 -9.63
N ASN A 46 0.41 17.43 -9.16
CA ASN A 46 1.45 16.43 -9.34
C ASN A 46 1.32 15.33 -8.28
N LEU A 47 1.39 14.10 -8.70
CA LEU A 47 1.51 12.92 -7.85
C LEU A 47 2.78 12.17 -8.22
N LEU A 48 3.71 12.13 -7.28
CA LEU A 48 4.95 11.38 -7.39
C LEU A 48 4.80 10.09 -6.59
N VAL A 49 5.13 8.94 -7.17
CA VAL A 49 5.00 7.65 -6.50
C VAL A 49 6.35 6.96 -6.48
N THR A 50 6.85 6.62 -5.30
CA THR A 50 8.04 5.79 -5.13
C THR A 50 7.65 4.48 -4.46
N LEU A 51 7.91 3.36 -5.13
CA LEU A 51 7.66 2.03 -4.59
C LEU A 51 8.99 1.39 -4.20
N ASP A 52 8.93 0.64 -3.11
CA ASP A 52 10.04 -0.19 -2.68
C ASP A 52 10.20 -1.39 -3.61
N ASP A 53 11.40 -1.55 -4.17
CA ASP A 53 11.84 -2.67 -4.99
C ASP A 53 13.03 -3.41 -4.37
N SER A 54 13.26 -3.23 -3.06
CA SER A 54 14.33 -3.89 -2.31
C SER A 54 14.15 -5.40 -2.21
N GLY A 55 15.23 -6.10 -1.86
CA GLY A 55 15.21 -7.56 -1.75
C GLY A 55 14.25 -8.12 -0.70
N SER A 56 13.96 -7.35 0.38
CA SER A 56 12.99 -7.72 1.41
C SER A 56 11.55 -7.78 0.90
N MET A 57 11.24 -7.09 -0.18
CA MET A 57 9.93 -7.15 -0.84
C MET A 57 9.57 -8.55 -1.37
N ALA A 58 10.54 -9.42 -1.58
CA ALA A 58 10.30 -10.83 -1.95
C ALA A 58 9.85 -11.69 -0.75
N TRP A 59 9.91 -11.18 0.48
CA TRP A 59 9.55 -11.94 1.66
C TRP A 59 8.04 -12.14 1.78
N ALA A 60 7.67 -13.33 2.33
CA ALA A 60 6.28 -13.73 2.54
C ALA A 60 5.87 -13.62 4.02
N TYR A 61 6.48 -12.71 4.77
CA TYR A 61 6.21 -12.52 6.18
C TYR A 61 6.37 -11.05 6.62
N ALA A 62 5.65 -10.71 7.66
CA ALA A 62 5.78 -9.47 8.44
C ALA A 62 5.34 -9.77 9.90
N PRO A 63 6.04 -9.19 10.90
CA PRO A 63 7.21 -8.31 10.82
C PRO A 63 8.53 -9.05 10.53
N ASP A 64 9.61 -8.29 10.29
CA ASP A 64 10.95 -8.81 9.96
C ASP A 64 11.52 -9.79 11.01
N GLY A 65 11.18 -9.59 12.28
CA GLY A 65 11.59 -10.47 13.37
C GLY A 65 11.12 -11.92 13.25
N LEU A 66 10.22 -12.23 12.30
CA LEU A 66 9.79 -13.60 12.01
C LEU A 66 10.84 -14.42 11.23
N ALA A 67 11.88 -13.79 10.68
CA ALA A 67 12.91 -14.42 9.84
C ALA A 67 13.82 -15.45 10.52
N THR A 68 13.55 -15.84 11.76
CA THR A 68 14.36 -16.84 12.45
C THR A 68 14.08 -18.24 11.90
N SER A 69 15.12 -19.06 11.77
CA SER A 69 15.00 -20.47 11.33
C SER A 69 14.04 -21.28 12.20
N GLU A 70 13.89 -20.91 13.46
CA GLU A 70 12.93 -21.54 14.37
C GLU A 70 11.46 -21.30 13.94
N ASN A 71 11.15 -20.13 13.45
CA ASN A 71 9.76 -19.79 13.08
C ASN A 71 9.34 -20.42 11.76
N LEU A 72 10.24 -20.58 10.79
CA LEU A 72 9.95 -21.22 9.50
C LEU A 72 9.42 -22.64 9.63
N GLY A 73 9.89 -23.40 10.63
CA GLY A 73 9.45 -24.76 10.93
C GLY A 73 8.19 -24.85 11.79
N ARG A 74 7.53 -23.72 12.14
CA ARG A 74 6.39 -23.70 13.05
C ARG A 74 5.06 -23.48 12.34
N ARG A 75 3.97 -23.88 13.00
CA ARG A 75 2.59 -23.63 12.54
C ARG A 75 2.27 -22.13 12.47
N ALA A 76 2.78 -21.36 13.44
CA ALA A 76 2.61 -19.91 13.53
C ALA A 76 2.97 -19.18 12.24
N TRP A 77 4.02 -19.59 11.54
CA TRP A 77 4.44 -19.00 10.27
C TRP A 77 3.33 -19.02 9.20
N ARG A 78 2.48 -20.04 9.22
CA ARG A 78 1.38 -20.26 8.27
C ARG A 78 0.03 -19.86 8.86
N SER A 79 0.03 -18.83 9.69
CA SER A 79 -1.17 -18.25 10.31
C SER A 79 -1.13 -16.73 10.21
N ASN A 80 -2.20 -16.12 9.71
CA ASN A 80 -2.34 -14.67 9.63
C ASN A 80 -2.28 -13.98 11.02
N THR A 81 -2.62 -14.69 12.10
CA THR A 81 -2.53 -14.14 13.47
C THR A 81 -1.10 -13.85 13.90
N PHE A 82 -0.11 -14.60 13.40
CA PHE A 82 1.30 -14.45 13.73
C PHE A 82 2.09 -13.82 12.58
N ASN A 83 1.83 -14.24 11.35
CA ASN A 83 2.40 -13.72 10.12
C ASN A 83 1.31 -13.00 9.33
N SER A 84 1.25 -11.68 9.43
CA SER A 84 0.20 -10.85 8.79
C SER A 84 0.18 -10.94 7.26
N MET A 85 1.27 -11.42 6.63
CA MET A 85 1.31 -11.67 5.19
C MET A 85 0.63 -12.96 4.77
N TYR A 86 0.41 -13.89 5.70
CA TYR A 86 -0.21 -15.17 5.38
C TYR A 86 -1.71 -15.04 5.11
N TYR A 87 -2.27 -16.01 4.39
CA TYR A 87 -3.68 -16.06 4.03
C TYR A 87 -4.61 -15.87 5.24
N ASP A 88 -5.50 -14.89 5.15
CA ASP A 88 -6.60 -14.69 6.10
C ASP A 88 -7.91 -15.16 5.48
N PRO A 89 -8.57 -16.19 6.03
CA PRO A 89 -9.83 -16.72 5.50
C PRO A 89 -11.01 -15.72 5.59
N ASN A 90 -10.88 -14.66 6.38
CA ASN A 90 -11.90 -13.62 6.56
C ASN A 90 -11.77 -12.47 5.54
N ILE A 91 -10.66 -12.40 4.80
CA ILE A 91 -10.44 -11.39 3.77
C ILE A 91 -10.87 -11.92 2.41
N VAL A 92 -11.64 -11.15 1.67
CA VAL A 92 -11.93 -11.38 0.26
C VAL A 92 -10.87 -10.69 -0.59
N TYR A 93 -9.92 -11.46 -1.12
CA TYR A 93 -8.86 -10.94 -1.97
C TYR A 93 -9.41 -10.63 -3.37
N ARG A 94 -9.07 -9.44 -3.89
CA ARG A 94 -9.51 -8.99 -5.19
C ARG A 94 -8.46 -9.26 -6.25
N VAL A 95 -8.89 -9.65 -7.45
CA VAL A 95 -8.00 -9.73 -8.61
C VAL A 95 -7.63 -8.29 -9.04
N PRO A 96 -6.34 -7.99 -9.23
CA PRO A 96 -5.92 -6.69 -9.74
C PRO A 96 -6.42 -6.41 -11.15
N LYS A 97 -6.36 -5.13 -11.57
CA LYS A 97 -6.79 -4.66 -12.89
C LYS A 97 -5.65 -4.70 -13.90
N GLN A 98 -5.92 -5.22 -15.07
CA GLN A 98 -5.06 -5.14 -16.23
C GLN A 98 -5.48 -3.93 -17.07
N VAL A 99 -4.54 -3.00 -17.30
CA VAL A 99 -4.78 -1.78 -18.07
C VAL A 99 -3.98 -1.86 -19.36
N LYS A 100 -4.67 -1.77 -20.49
CA LYS A 100 -4.07 -1.93 -21.83
C LYS A 100 -4.59 -0.86 -22.79
N MET A 101 -3.80 -0.56 -23.81
CA MET A 101 -4.26 0.19 -24.97
C MET A 101 -4.84 -0.80 -25.99
N VAL A 102 -6.08 -0.60 -26.39
CA VAL A 102 -6.76 -1.40 -27.42
C VAL A 102 -7.43 -0.43 -28.40
N ASN A 103 -7.07 -0.50 -29.67
CA ASN A 103 -7.59 0.38 -30.72
C ASN A 103 -7.52 1.89 -30.40
N GLY A 104 -6.50 2.32 -29.66
CA GLY A 104 -6.32 3.73 -29.27
C GLY A 104 -7.07 4.16 -27.99
N GLU A 105 -7.75 3.24 -27.34
CA GLU A 105 -8.49 3.51 -26.08
C GLU A 105 -7.89 2.72 -24.91
N VAL A 106 -7.96 3.30 -23.70
CA VAL A 106 -7.56 2.62 -22.47
C VAL A 106 -8.65 1.65 -22.04
N VAL A 107 -8.33 0.38 -22.05
CA VAL A 107 -9.24 -0.69 -21.61
C VAL A 107 -8.75 -1.25 -20.27
N VAL A 108 -9.66 -1.29 -19.29
CA VAL A 108 -9.44 -1.83 -17.96
C VAL A 108 -10.24 -3.12 -17.78
N THR A 109 -9.54 -4.22 -17.52
CA THR A 109 -10.15 -5.54 -17.24
C THR A 109 -9.51 -6.13 -15.98
N ASP A 110 -10.05 -7.21 -15.46
CA ASP A 110 -9.35 -7.97 -14.43
C ASP A 110 -8.19 -8.78 -15.04
N TYR A 111 -7.13 -8.99 -14.27
CA TYR A 111 -6.22 -10.10 -14.59
C TYR A 111 -6.99 -11.41 -14.55
N PRO A 112 -6.54 -12.47 -15.27
CA PRO A 112 -7.19 -13.77 -15.20
C PRO A 112 -7.29 -14.28 -13.77
N THR A 113 -8.47 -14.69 -13.33
CA THR A 113 -8.67 -15.31 -12.02
C THR A 113 -7.88 -16.62 -11.95
N PRO A 114 -6.96 -16.78 -10.97
CA PRO A 114 -6.17 -18.01 -10.85
C PRO A 114 -7.05 -19.22 -10.56
N SER A 115 -6.78 -20.34 -11.23
CA SER A 115 -7.35 -21.63 -10.88
C SER A 115 -6.60 -22.27 -9.70
N PHE A 116 -7.31 -22.84 -8.75
CA PHE A 116 -6.72 -23.50 -7.58
C PHE A 116 -5.79 -24.68 -7.95
N THR A 117 -6.07 -25.38 -9.03
CA THR A 117 -5.23 -26.48 -9.52
C THR A 117 -4.12 -26.05 -10.48
N ASN A 118 -4.07 -24.75 -10.83
CA ASN A 118 -3.11 -24.21 -11.79
C ASN A 118 -2.80 -22.72 -11.50
N ALA A 119 -2.47 -22.39 -10.24
CA ALA A 119 -2.25 -21.04 -9.78
C ALA A 119 -0.83 -20.54 -10.16
N PRO A 120 -0.69 -19.37 -10.82
CA PRO A 120 0.62 -18.81 -11.11
C PRO A 120 1.29 -18.30 -9.81
N GLN A 121 2.60 -18.51 -9.69
CA GLN A 121 3.39 -17.95 -8.58
C GLN A 121 3.46 -16.41 -8.62
N ASN A 122 3.29 -15.82 -9.79
CA ASN A 122 3.16 -14.37 -9.98
C ASN A 122 2.03 -14.11 -10.98
N GLY A 123 0.90 -13.62 -10.47
CA GLY A 123 -0.31 -13.38 -11.28
C GLY A 123 -0.15 -12.26 -12.31
N TYR A 124 0.85 -11.39 -12.14
CA TYR A 124 1.18 -10.35 -13.12
C TYR A 124 1.97 -10.88 -14.33
N ASN A 125 2.59 -12.05 -14.21
CA ASN A 125 3.41 -12.64 -15.26
C ASN A 125 2.71 -13.88 -15.86
N SER A 126 2.28 -13.79 -17.10
CA SER A 126 1.60 -14.87 -17.82
C SER A 126 2.46 -16.13 -17.98
N THR A 127 3.79 -16.00 -17.99
CA THR A 127 4.76 -17.11 -18.11
C THR A 127 5.22 -17.66 -16.77
N SER A 128 4.67 -17.15 -15.66
CA SER A 128 5.01 -17.61 -14.31
C SER A 128 4.74 -19.09 -14.14
N THR A 129 5.63 -19.77 -13.41
CA THR A 129 5.42 -21.16 -12.96
C THR A 129 4.07 -21.31 -12.28
N LYS A 130 3.33 -22.36 -12.63
CA LYS A 130 2.01 -22.65 -12.09
C LYS A 130 2.06 -23.85 -11.15
N VAL A 131 1.27 -23.79 -10.09
CA VAL A 131 1.25 -24.78 -9.00
C VAL A 131 -0.15 -25.32 -8.82
N ASN A 132 -0.26 -26.62 -8.64
CA ASN A 132 -1.48 -27.27 -8.19
C ASN A 132 -1.58 -27.13 -6.65
N LEU A 133 -2.38 -26.17 -6.18
CA LEU A 133 -2.53 -25.88 -4.75
C LEU A 133 -3.28 -26.99 -3.99
N SER A 134 -3.98 -27.89 -4.69
CA SER A 134 -4.66 -28.99 -4.02
C SER A 134 -3.71 -30.07 -3.50
N THR A 135 -2.44 -30.09 -4.00
CA THR A 135 -1.48 -31.16 -3.67
C THR A 135 -0.04 -30.69 -3.48
N LYS A 136 0.35 -29.57 -4.14
CA LYS A 136 1.77 -29.15 -4.25
C LYS A 136 2.02 -27.75 -3.70
N TYR A 137 1.16 -27.29 -2.79
CA TYR A 137 1.40 -26.02 -2.15
C TYR A 137 2.64 -26.10 -1.26
N ARG A 138 3.51 -25.10 -1.40
CA ARG A 138 4.62 -24.80 -0.48
C ARG A 138 4.49 -23.38 0.01
N ALA A 139 4.63 -23.17 1.31
CA ALA A 139 4.75 -21.82 1.84
C ALA A 139 6.07 -21.20 1.36
N GLN A 140 6.06 -19.94 1.00
CA GLN A 140 7.28 -19.21 0.68
C GLN A 140 7.98 -18.84 1.98
N GLY A 141 9.30 -18.96 2.00
CA GLY A 141 10.16 -18.54 3.10
C GLY A 141 10.67 -17.12 2.90
N SER A 142 11.96 -16.92 3.14
CA SER A 142 12.66 -15.66 2.86
C SER A 142 13.10 -15.60 1.40
N GLY A 143 13.11 -14.39 0.84
CA GLY A 143 13.48 -14.21 -0.57
C GLY A 143 12.52 -14.93 -1.52
N THR A 144 13.06 -15.53 -2.56
CA THR A 144 12.31 -16.31 -3.56
C THR A 144 12.16 -17.78 -3.18
N ASP A 145 12.73 -18.22 -2.05
CA ASP A 145 12.82 -19.61 -1.67
C ASP A 145 11.52 -20.12 -1.04
N PHE A 146 11.15 -21.33 -1.42
CA PHE A 146 10.02 -22.05 -0.82
C PHE A 146 10.52 -22.98 0.29
N ILE A 147 9.68 -23.14 1.33
CA ILE A 147 9.96 -24.08 2.44
C ILE A 147 9.91 -25.52 1.89
N THR A 148 11.03 -26.21 1.97
CA THR A 148 11.19 -27.58 1.41
C THR A 148 11.01 -28.69 2.45
N SER A 149 10.89 -28.35 3.73
CA SER A 149 10.66 -29.31 4.81
C SER A 149 9.26 -29.19 5.40
N CYS A 150 8.72 -30.30 5.90
CA CYS A 150 7.42 -30.30 6.57
C CYS A 150 7.48 -29.78 8.01
N GLY A 151 8.66 -29.72 8.62
CA GLY A 151 8.83 -29.40 10.03
C GLY A 151 8.33 -30.54 10.95
N THR A 152 9.04 -30.81 12.04
CA THR A 152 8.66 -31.86 12.99
C THR A 152 7.39 -31.45 13.76
N GLY A 153 6.35 -32.27 13.74
CA GLY A 153 5.12 -32.02 14.47
C GLY A 153 4.27 -30.84 13.96
N VAL A 154 4.58 -30.30 12.78
CA VAL A 154 3.82 -29.18 12.19
C VAL A 154 2.53 -29.68 11.56
N PHE A 155 2.60 -30.72 10.75
CA PHE A 155 1.47 -31.28 10.02
C PHE A 155 0.92 -32.54 10.67
N PRO A 156 -0.35 -32.89 10.44
CA PRO A 156 -0.85 -34.25 10.68
C PRO A 156 -0.06 -35.28 9.86
N THR A 157 0.04 -36.51 10.37
CA THR A 157 0.79 -37.58 9.73
C THR A 157 0.30 -37.81 8.29
N GLY A 158 1.24 -37.87 7.34
CA GLY A 158 0.97 -38.14 5.93
C GLY A 158 0.44 -36.99 5.10
N VAL A 159 0.23 -35.79 5.70
CA VAL A 159 -0.31 -34.62 4.98
C VAL A 159 0.77 -33.88 4.20
N CYS A 160 1.98 -33.80 4.72
CA CYS A 160 3.08 -33.07 4.08
C CYS A 160 4.19 -34.05 3.66
N ASN A 161 4.72 -33.82 2.45
CA ASN A 161 5.86 -34.54 1.91
C ASN A 161 6.83 -33.58 1.23
N SER A 162 8.08 -33.56 1.67
CA SER A 162 9.14 -32.68 1.12
C SER A 162 8.72 -31.20 1.01
N GLY A 163 8.00 -30.69 2.02
CA GLY A 163 7.46 -29.33 2.08
C GLY A 163 6.20 -29.09 1.26
N GLU A 164 5.74 -30.07 0.47
CA GLU A 164 4.48 -30.01 -0.28
C GLU A 164 3.32 -30.54 0.54
N ALA A 165 2.20 -29.83 0.54
CA ALA A 165 0.94 -30.25 1.16
C ALA A 165 -0.24 -29.66 0.39
N PRO A 166 -1.48 -30.12 0.61
CA PRO A 166 -2.66 -29.36 0.20
C PRO A 166 -2.61 -27.93 0.78
N ALA A 167 -3.08 -26.96 0.02
CA ALA A 167 -3.17 -25.58 0.50
C ALA A 167 -3.93 -25.51 1.83
N HIS A 168 -3.40 -24.75 2.76
CA HIS A 168 -3.84 -24.72 4.14
C HIS A 168 -3.49 -23.40 4.82
N TYR A 169 -4.08 -23.19 5.98
CA TYR A 169 -3.62 -22.24 6.98
C TYR A 169 -3.67 -22.90 8.36
N PHE A 170 -3.03 -22.28 9.34
CA PHE A 170 -3.15 -22.71 10.73
C PHE A 170 -3.98 -21.68 11.49
N GLN A 171 -5.11 -22.14 12.00
CA GLN A 171 -6.01 -21.31 12.78
C GLN A 171 -5.51 -21.20 14.22
N TYR A 172 -5.33 -19.97 14.69
CA TYR A 172 -4.98 -19.68 16.08
C TYR A 172 -6.20 -19.86 16.98
N THR A 173 -6.03 -20.52 18.13
CA THR A 173 -7.09 -20.69 19.13
C THR A 173 -6.68 -20.05 20.44
N VAL A 174 -7.42 -19.02 20.85
CA VAL A 174 -7.18 -18.31 22.11
C VAL A 174 -7.51 -19.23 23.30
N SER A 175 -6.56 -19.34 24.25
CA SER A 175 -6.71 -20.10 25.50
C SER A 175 -5.80 -19.51 26.58
N GLY A 176 -5.79 -20.08 27.79
CA GLY A 176 -4.93 -19.64 28.89
C GLY A 176 -3.42 -19.68 28.55
N THR A 177 -2.99 -20.59 27.67
CA THR A 177 -1.60 -20.69 27.19
C THR A 177 -1.36 -20.05 25.83
N CYS A 178 -2.42 -19.59 25.17
CA CYS A 178 -2.42 -18.98 23.83
C CYS A 178 -3.14 -17.63 23.90
N PRO A 179 -2.49 -16.57 24.38
CA PRO A 179 -3.14 -15.29 24.62
C PRO A 179 -3.53 -14.59 23.32
N GLN A 180 -4.61 -13.79 23.35
CA GLN A 180 -5.06 -13.01 22.21
C GLN A 180 -4.11 -11.85 21.92
N THR A 181 -3.62 -11.19 22.96
CA THR A 181 -2.60 -10.14 22.85
C THR A 181 -1.21 -10.77 22.85
N ASN A 182 -0.38 -10.42 21.88
CA ASN A 182 0.95 -11.03 21.68
C ASN A 182 0.85 -12.56 21.45
N PRO A 183 0.36 -13.01 20.29
CA PRO A 183 0.12 -14.43 20.00
C PRO A 183 1.36 -15.29 20.18
N SER A 184 1.19 -16.44 20.81
CA SER A 184 2.26 -17.41 21.01
C SER A 184 2.69 -18.07 19.70
N SER A 185 3.98 -18.35 19.52
CA SER A 185 4.50 -19.13 18.39
C SER A 185 4.43 -20.65 18.63
N ALA A 186 3.94 -21.10 19.79
CA ALA A 186 3.88 -22.54 20.15
C ALA A 186 2.90 -23.28 19.23
N ASN A 187 3.32 -24.42 18.67
CA ASN A 187 2.50 -25.22 17.75
C ASN A 187 1.16 -25.67 18.35
N SER A 188 1.07 -25.81 19.69
CA SER A 188 -0.15 -26.20 20.39
C SER A 188 -1.29 -25.17 20.26
N CYS A 189 -0.96 -23.89 19.95
CA CYS A 189 -1.94 -22.82 19.77
C CYS A 189 -2.59 -22.83 18.37
N TYR A 190 -2.16 -23.69 17.47
CA TYR A 190 -2.54 -23.64 16.05
C TYR A 190 -3.09 -24.99 15.57
N THR A 191 -4.22 -24.94 14.89
CA THR A 191 -4.88 -26.10 14.30
C THR A 191 -4.71 -26.09 12.79
N TYR A 192 -4.25 -27.18 12.20
CA TYR A 192 -4.17 -27.37 10.75
C TYR A 192 -5.56 -27.30 10.12
N THR A 193 -5.74 -26.40 9.17
CA THR A 193 -7.02 -26.18 8.47
C THR A 193 -6.77 -26.19 6.95
N PRO A 194 -7.16 -27.25 6.24
CA PRO A 194 -7.06 -27.32 4.78
C PRO A 194 -8.03 -26.32 4.15
N ILE A 195 -7.69 -25.81 2.96
CA ILE A 195 -8.57 -24.91 2.21
C ILE A 195 -9.79 -25.67 1.70
N GLY A 196 -10.96 -25.27 2.19
CA GLY A 196 -12.25 -25.80 1.75
C GLY A 196 -12.63 -25.35 0.33
N THR A 197 -13.55 -26.07 -0.31
CA THR A 197 -13.96 -25.79 -1.71
C THR A 197 -14.43 -24.38 -1.95
N THR A 198 -15.14 -23.76 -0.99
CA THR A 198 -15.63 -22.38 -1.07
C THR A 198 -14.52 -21.32 -0.96
N GLN A 199 -13.37 -21.69 -0.42
CA GLN A 199 -12.22 -20.80 -0.23
C GLN A 199 -11.16 -20.93 -1.34
N GLN A 200 -11.25 -21.94 -2.20
CA GLN A 200 -10.20 -22.27 -3.18
C GLN A 200 -9.85 -21.09 -4.09
N THR A 201 -10.85 -20.43 -4.66
CA THR A 201 -10.63 -19.28 -5.53
C THR A 201 -9.98 -18.12 -4.77
N ASN A 202 -10.45 -17.82 -3.56
CA ASN A 202 -9.91 -16.76 -2.73
C ASN A 202 -8.44 -17.04 -2.34
N PHE A 203 -8.11 -18.26 -1.98
CA PHE A 203 -6.73 -18.68 -1.70
C PHE A 203 -5.84 -18.59 -2.95
N ALA A 204 -6.32 -19.01 -4.12
CA ALA A 204 -5.57 -18.91 -5.36
C ALA A 204 -5.27 -17.46 -5.76
N ILE A 205 -6.22 -16.53 -5.52
CA ILE A 205 -6.01 -15.09 -5.72
C ILE A 205 -4.95 -14.57 -4.74
N TRP A 206 -5.07 -14.87 -3.45
CA TRP A 206 -4.04 -14.51 -2.47
C TRP A 206 -2.66 -15.04 -2.86
N TYR A 207 -2.58 -16.32 -3.21
CA TYR A 207 -1.32 -16.96 -3.61
C TYR A 207 -0.65 -16.27 -4.78
N SER A 208 -1.41 -15.87 -5.77
CA SER A 208 -0.89 -15.31 -7.01
C SER A 208 -0.60 -13.81 -6.97
N PHE A 209 -1.28 -13.07 -6.07
CA PHE A 209 -1.25 -11.61 -6.08
C PHE A 209 -0.91 -10.96 -4.73
N TYR A 210 -0.84 -11.71 -3.61
CA TYR A 210 -0.70 -11.11 -2.28
C TYR A 210 0.31 -11.81 -1.36
N ARG A 211 0.78 -13.01 -1.67
CA ARG A 211 1.54 -13.83 -0.73
C ARG A 211 2.92 -13.27 -0.34
N THR A 212 3.49 -12.36 -1.11
CA THR A 212 4.74 -11.65 -0.78
C THR A 212 4.47 -10.16 -0.64
N ARG A 213 5.35 -9.45 0.05
CA ARG A 213 5.25 -7.98 0.23
C ARG A 213 5.15 -7.27 -1.11
N SER A 214 5.99 -7.64 -2.08
CA SER A 214 5.95 -7.08 -3.44
C SER A 214 4.62 -7.34 -4.14
N LEU A 215 4.11 -8.57 -4.12
CA LEU A 215 2.81 -8.88 -4.73
C LEU A 215 1.67 -8.11 -4.06
N ALA A 216 1.68 -8.01 -2.72
CA ALA A 216 0.69 -7.26 -1.96
C ALA A 216 0.75 -5.76 -2.28
N THR A 217 1.96 -5.16 -2.30
CA THR A 217 2.18 -3.75 -2.66
C THR A 217 1.70 -3.44 -4.07
N ARG A 218 2.07 -4.28 -5.04
CA ARG A 218 1.60 -4.12 -6.44
C ARG A 218 0.08 -4.19 -6.53
N SER A 219 -0.53 -5.13 -5.82
CA SER A 219 -1.99 -5.31 -5.83
C SER A 219 -2.71 -4.15 -5.15
N ALA A 220 -2.20 -3.67 -4.02
CA ALA A 220 -2.74 -2.50 -3.33
C ALA A 220 -2.62 -1.23 -4.20
N ALA A 221 -1.44 -0.96 -4.76
CA ALA A 221 -1.23 0.17 -5.65
C ALA A 221 -2.09 0.06 -6.91
N ASN A 222 -2.17 -1.12 -7.53
CA ASN A 222 -3.01 -1.36 -8.70
C ASN A 222 -4.48 -1.03 -8.42
N LEU A 223 -5.04 -1.58 -7.33
CA LEU A 223 -6.44 -1.38 -6.96
C LEU A 223 -6.74 0.04 -6.48
N ALA A 224 -5.75 0.78 -5.97
CA ALA A 224 -5.91 2.18 -5.62
C ALA A 224 -5.84 3.10 -6.85
N PHE A 225 -4.89 2.87 -7.74
CA PHE A 225 -4.59 3.78 -8.84
C PHE A 225 -5.51 3.59 -10.07
N TYR A 226 -6.14 2.42 -10.26
CA TYR A 226 -6.99 2.22 -11.43
C TYR A 226 -8.23 3.13 -11.43
N THR A 227 -8.65 3.65 -10.27
CA THR A 227 -9.77 4.57 -10.12
C THR A 227 -9.36 6.05 -10.15
N LEU A 228 -8.05 6.36 -10.19
CA LEU A 228 -7.59 7.74 -10.23
C LEU A 228 -8.11 8.45 -11.47
N PRO A 229 -8.63 9.68 -11.32
CA PRO A 229 -9.11 10.46 -12.44
C PRO A 229 -7.96 10.97 -13.32
N GLU A 230 -8.28 11.35 -14.55
CA GLU A 230 -7.28 11.82 -15.52
C GLU A 230 -6.77 13.24 -15.24
N ASN A 231 -7.45 13.99 -14.38
CA ASN A 231 -7.02 15.33 -13.96
C ASN A 231 -5.91 15.33 -12.89
N VAL A 232 -5.15 14.24 -12.78
CA VAL A 232 -3.93 14.12 -11.97
C VAL A 232 -2.75 13.94 -12.91
N ARG A 233 -1.61 14.56 -12.61
CA ARG A 233 -0.35 14.29 -13.30
C ARG A 233 0.47 13.32 -12.48
N LEU A 234 0.93 12.25 -13.10
CA LEU A 234 1.63 11.17 -12.42
C LEU A 234 3.06 11.03 -12.95
N THR A 235 3.99 10.81 -12.04
CA THR A 235 5.31 10.23 -12.29
C THR A 235 5.62 9.18 -11.24
N TRP A 236 6.49 8.23 -11.56
CA TRP A 236 6.83 7.15 -10.66
C TRP A 236 8.31 6.82 -10.66
N GLY A 237 8.72 6.13 -9.63
CA GLY A 237 10.06 5.60 -9.46
C GLY A 237 10.07 4.44 -8.47
N ALA A 238 11.24 3.82 -8.34
CA ALA A 238 11.51 2.79 -7.35
C ALA A 238 12.76 3.18 -6.53
N LEU A 239 13.03 2.47 -5.44
CA LEU A 239 14.18 2.79 -4.60
C LEU A 239 15.51 2.58 -5.34
N ASN A 240 15.61 1.51 -6.14
CA ASN A 240 16.86 1.08 -6.77
C ASN A 240 16.85 1.20 -8.29
N THR A 241 15.79 0.77 -8.95
CA THR A 241 15.81 0.51 -10.40
C THR A 241 15.21 1.60 -11.25
N CYS A 242 14.53 2.58 -10.67
CA CYS A 242 13.80 3.60 -11.42
C CYS A 242 13.83 4.96 -10.73
N ASN A 243 14.39 5.97 -11.36
CA ASN A 243 14.34 7.35 -10.85
C ASN A 243 13.04 8.04 -11.29
N ILE A 244 12.44 8.80 -10.37
CA ILE A 244 11.27 9.63 -10.65
C ILE A 244 11.56 10.58 -11.83
N GLY A 245 10.64 10.66 -12.77
CA GLY A 245 10.63 11.62 -13.85
C GLY A 245 11.75 11.46 -14.91
N ALA A 246 12.61 10.46 -14.77
CA ALA A 246 13.80 10.33 -15.62
C ALA A 246 13.48 10.20 -17.11
N GLY A 247 12.32 9.64 -17.46
CA GLY A 247 11.89 9.49 -18.85
C GLY A 247 12.78 8.57 -19.68
N SER A 248 13.90 8.12 -19.11
CA SER A 248 14.90 7.31 -19.79
C SER A 248 14.73 5.83 -19.46
N THR A 249 15.11 5.00 -20.41
CA THR A 249 15.36 3.59 -20.16
C THR A 249 16.49 3.46 -19.16
N SER A 250 16.20 3.06 -17.92
CA SER A 250 17.25 2.51 -17.07
C SER A 250 17.80 1.24 -17.75
N SER A 251 18.99 0.84 -17.38
CA SER A 251 19.61 -0.40 -17.86
C SER A 251 18.76 -1.66 -17.66
N SER A 252 17.70 -1.59 -16.86
CA SER A 252 16.74 -2.67 -16.63
C SER A 252 15.50 -2.64 -17.53
N GLY A 253 15.33 -1.65 -18.39
CA GLY A 253 14.19 -1.53 -19.31
C GLY A 253 12.81 -1.28 -18.64
N THR A 254 12.75 -1.29 -17.30
CA THR A 254 11.49 -1.22 -16.55
C THR A 254 11.06 0.21 -16.22
N CYS A 255 11.94 1.19 -16.37
CA CYS A 255 11.71 2.59 -16.02
C CYS A 255 11.66 3.49 -17.26
N SER A 256 10.88 3.12 -18.25
CA SER A 256 10.66 3.95 -19.43
C SER A 256 9.33 4.72 -19.32
N ASN A 257 9.30 5.91 -19.90
CA ASN A 257 8.08 6.70 -20.07
C ASN A 257 7.44 7.19 -18.75
N ASN A 258 8.22 7.33 -17.68
CA ASN A 258 7.72 7.84 -16.39
C ASN A 258 7.83 9.36 -16.23
N THR A 259 8.12 10.11 -17.30
CA THR A 259 8.06 11.58 -17.30
C THR A 259 6.69 12.03 -16.81
N ILE A 260 6.64 13.07 -15.96
CA ILE A 260 5.38 13.55 -15.41
C ILE A 260 4.42 14.04 -16.50
N LYS A 261 3.23 13.46 -16.56
CA LYS A 261 2.16 13.76 -17.53
C LYS A 261 0.79 13.52 -16.91
N ARG A 262 -0.27 13.96 -17.59
CA ARG A 262 -1.64 13.56 -17.26
C ARG A 262 -1.77 12.05 -17.17
N PHE A 263 -2.48 11.57 -16.15
CA PHE A 263 -2.69 10.13 -15.91
C PHE A 263 -3.78 9.57 -16.81
N SER A 264 -3.59 9.72 -18.12
CA SER A 264 -4.50 9.29 -19.18
C SER A 264 -3.75 8.45 -20.23
N ASP A 265 -4.48 7.89 -21.17
CA ASP A 265 -3.99 7.27 -22.38
C ASP A 265 -2.81 6.29 -22.16
N GLN A 266 -1.82 6.34 -23.04
CA GLN A 266 -0.64 5.49 -22.97
C GLN A 266 0.18 5.69 -21.68
N HIS A 267 0.14 6.88 -21.07
CA HIS A 267 0.87 7.13 -19.83
C HIS A 267 0.28 6.30 -18.66
N ARG A 268 -1.04 6.20 -18.62
CA ARG A 268 -1.74 5.32 -17.67
C ARG A 268 -1.37 3.84 -17.89
N VAL A 269 -1.36 3.38 -19.12
CA VAL A 269 -0.94 2.00 -19.47
C VAL A 269 0.52 1.75 -19.06
N ASN A 270 1.42 2.71 -19.30
CA ASN A 270 2.83 2.60 -18.94
C ASN A 270 3.04 2.41 -17.43
N PHE A 271 2.29 3.15 -16.59
CA PHE A 271 2.34 2.98 -15.14
C PHE A 271 1.96 1.56 -14.70
N PHE A 272 0.83 1.04 -15.19
CA PHE A 272 0.39 -0.32 -14.81
C PHE A 272 1.29 -1.42 -15.37
N THR A 273 1.90 -1.20 -16.53
CA THR A 273 2.90 -2.11 -17.10
C THR A 273 4.16 -2.15 -16.23
N TRP A 274 4.67 -0.98 -15.82
CA TRP A 274 5.79 -0.87 -14.89
C TRP A 274 5.47 -1.51 -13.54
N LEU A 275 4.31 -1.19 -12.97
CA LEU A 275 3.88 -1.72 -11.67
C LEU A 275 3.83 -3.26 -11.68
N GLY A 276 3.30 -3.87 -12.73
CA GLY A 276 3.24 -5.32 -12.89
C GLY A 276 4.61 -5.99 -13.06
N ALA A 277 5.62 -5.23 -13.49
CA ALA A 277 6.98 -5.72 -13.75
C ALA A 277 8.01 -5.27 -12.70
N LEU A 278 7.57 -4.66 -11.59
CA LEU A 278 8.47 -4.14 -10.55
C LEU A 278 9.39 -5.26 -10.03
N PRO A 279 10.73 -5.12 -10.08
CA PRO A 279 11.66 -6.13 -9.59
C PRO A 279 11.75 -6.14 -8.06
N GLU A 280 12.44 -7.13 -7.51
CA GLU A 280 12.66 -7.32 -6.09
C GLU A 280 14.16 -7.52 -5.85
N SER A 281 14.93 -6.42 -5.80
CA SER A 281 16.38 -6.50 -5.64
C SER A 281 16.99 -5.19 -5.15
N GLY A 282 18.10 -5.28 -4.44
CA GLY A 282 18.85 -4.13 -3.93
C GLY A 282 18.56 -3.82 -2.47
N GLY A 283 19.07 -2.69 -2.02
CA GLY A 283 18.87 -2.19 -0.66
C GLY A 283 17.63 -1.31 -0.52
N THR A 284 17.49 -0.67 0.65
CA THR A 284 16.34 0.20 0.97
C THR A 284 16.80 1.65 1.17
N PRO A 285 17.25 2.38 0.12
CA PRO A 285 17.78 3.73 0.22
C PRO A 285 16.67 4.80 0.28
N LEU A 286 15.83 4.78 1.31
CA LEU A 286 14.65 5.66 1.43
C LEU A 286 15.00 7.15 1.37
N HIS A 287 16.08 7.57 2.04
CA HIS A 287 16.53 8.97 2.01
C HIS A 287 16.87 9.43 0.60
N ASN A 288 17.57 8.61 -0.18
CA ASN A 288 17.89 8.93 -1.56
C ASN A 288 16.64 9.00 -2.45
N ALA A 289 15.65 8.16 -2.18
CA ALA A 289 14.38 8.20 -2.89
C ALA A 289 13.61 9.49 -2.59
N MET A 290 13.53 9.90 -1.32
CA MET A 290 12.93 11.17 -0.91
C MET A 290 13.64 12.37 -1.57
N LYS A 291 14.98 12.37 -1.54
CA LYS A 291 15.79 13.41 -2.22
C LYS A 291 15.52 13.47 -3.72
N ARG A 292 15.43 12.33 -4.40
CA ARG A 292 15.15 12.31 -5.84
C ARG A 292 13.77 12.92 -6.14
N ALA A 293 12.76 12.62 -5.34
CA ALA A 293 11.43 13.18 -5.49
C ALA A 293 11.41 14.70 -5.30
N GLY A 294 12.02 15.21 -4.22
CA GLY A 294 12.12 16.64 -3.97
C GLY A 294 12.96 17.38 -5.03
N ASN A 295 14.14 16.84 -5.37
CA ASN A 295 15.00 17.41 -6.40
C ASN A 295 14.33 17.44 -7.78
N PHE A 296 13.52 16.44 -8.11
CA PHE A 296 12.72 16.47 -9.34
C PHE A 296 11.82 17.70 -9.40
N LEU A 297 11.11 18.01 -8.31
CA LEU A 297 10.26 19.20 -8.23
C LEU A 297 11.07 20.51 -8.30
N MET A 298 12.27 20.52 -7.72
CA MET A 298 13.15 21.72 -7.76
C MET A 298 13.74 21.98 -9.14
N THR A 299 14.14 20.94 -9.86
CA THR A 299 15.02 21.09 -11.04
C THR A 299 14.36 20.80 -12.38
N ASP A 300 13.35 19.91 -12.41
CA ASP A 300 12.69 19.55 -13.68
C ASP A 300 11.63 20.61 -14.02
N SER A 301 11.82 21.26 -15.16
CA SER A 301 10.88 22.29 -15.62
C SER A 301 9.48 21.75 -15.89
N LYS A 302 9.35 20.46 -16.22
CA LYS A 302 8.07 19.79 -16.51
C LYS A 302 7.20 19.63 -15.27
N ALA A 303 7.79 19.70 -14.05
CA ALA A 303 7.02 19.55 -12.82
C ALA A 303 5.87 20.60 -12.72
N TYR A 304 6.10 21.82 -13.20
CA TYR A 304 5.12 22.92 -13.13
C TYR A 304 4.57 23.32 -14.50
N LYS A 305 4.96 22.65 -15.58
CA LYS A 305 4.44 22.89 -16.94
C LYS A 305 3.57 21.75 -17.42
N ASP A 306 2.48 22.08 -18.09
CA ASP A 306 1.68 21.08 -18.81
C ASP A 306 2.34 20.72 -20.16
N GLU A 307 1.75 19.76 -20.84
CA GLU A 307 2.24 19.24 -22.11
C GLU A 307 2.20 20.30 -23.23
N ASP A 308 1.35 21.31 -23.12
CA ASP A 308 1.25 22.49 -24.00
C ASP A 308 2.26 23.59 -23.66
N GLY A 309 3.08 23.42 -22.62
CA GLY A 309 4.07 24.38 -22.13
C GLY A 309 3.53 25.42 -21.14
N SER A 310 2.24 25.42 -20.84
CA SER A 310 1.63 26.33 -19.85
C SER A 310 2.18 26.07 -18.46
N GLU A 311 2.62 27.11 -17.74
CA GLU A 311 3.23 27.03 -16.42
C GLU A 311 2.24 27.41 -15.32
N TYR A 312 2.15 26.57 -14.27
CA TYR A 312 1.17 26.76 -13.20
C TYR A 312 1.83 26.86 -11.82
N ALA A 313 1.97 28.10 -11.33
CA ALA A 313 2.53 28.39 -10.02
C ALA A 313 1.66 27.90 -8.85
N CYS A 314 0.37 27.63 -9.08
CA CYS A 314 -0.58 27.12 -8.07
C CYS A 314 -0.64 25.59 -8.00
N ARG A 315 0.23 24.87 -8.72
CA ARG A 315 0.20 23.42 -8.79
C ARG A 315 0.67 22.79 -7.49
N ALA A 316 -0.21 22.08 -6.81
CA ALA A 316 0.12 21.28 -5.64
C ALA A 316 0.93 20.02 -6.04
N SER A 317 1.86 19.58 -5.20
CA SER A 317 2.70 18.40 -5.44
C SER A 317 2.72 17.48 -4.24
N TYR A 318 2.39 16.21 -4.49
CA TYR A 318 2.29 15.15 -3.50
C TYR A 318 3.25 14.03 -3.84
N HIS A 319 3.86 13.42 -2.81
CA HIS A 319 4.72 12.27 -2.94
C HIS A 319 4.21 11.13 -2.06
N ILE A 320 4.03 9.95 -2.62
CA ILE A 320 3.69 8.71 -1.90
C ILE A 320 4.93 7.82 -1.93
N LEU A 321 5.45 7.50 -0.74
CA LEU A 321 6.56 6.56 -0.55
C LEU A 321 6.03 5.30 0.12
N MET A 322 6.08 4.16 -0.58
CA MET A 322 5.67 2.85 -0.05
C MET A 322 6.90 1.99 0.19
N THR A 323 7.01 1.42 1.40
CA THR A 323 8.16 0.59 1.81
C THR A 323 7.72 -0.50 2.79
N ASP A 324 8.48 -1.58 2.87
CA ASP A 324 8.25 -2.70 3.79
C ASP A 324 9.12 -2.64 5.04
N GLY A 325 10.00 -1.65 5.17
CA GLY A 325 10.87 -1.69 6.31
C GLY A 325 11.80 -0.51 6.50
N MET A 326 12.82 -0.79 7.31
CA MET A 326 13.83 0.19 7.71
C MET A 326 14.83 0.43 6.57
N TRP A 327 15.28 1.67 6.48
CA TRP A 327 16.29 2.07 5.52
C TRP A 327 17.64 1.44 5.82
N ASN A 328 18.41 1.20 4.77
CA ASN A 328 19.85 1.00 4.82
C ASN A 328 20.54 2.08 3.97
N ASN A 329 21.85 2.27 4.17
CA ASN A 329 22.63 3.33 3.52
C ASN A 329 22.16 4.75 3.90
N GLN A 330 22.40 5.13 5.15
CA GLN A 330 22.20 6.51 5.60
C GLN A 330 23.05 7.51 4.78
N PRO A 331 22.54 8.72 4.51
CA PRO A 331 23.36 9.77 3.93
C PRO A 331 24.58 10.07 4.79
N SER A 332 25.69 10.41 4.17
CA SER A 332 26.88 10.90 4.89
C SER A 332 26.62 12.31 5.42
N GLY A 333 27.10 12.58 6.63
CA GLY A 333 26.95 13.89 7.30
C GLY A 333 25.86 13.89 8.36
N SER A 334 25.75 14.98 9.11
CA SER A 334 24.71 15.23 10.10
C SER A 334 23.76 16.28 9.53
N ILE A 335 22.65 15.81 8.93
CA ILE A 335 21.60 16.70 8.37
C ILE A 335 20.45 16.71 9.36
N ASN A 336 20.15 17.88 9.89
CA ASN A 336 19.04 18.13 10.78
C ASN A 336 18.37 19.43 10.30
N TYR A 337 17.35 19.29 9.45
CA TYR A 337 16.66 20.43 8.85
C TYR A 337 15.65 21.10 9.77
N ASP A 338 15.17 20.39 10.77
CA ASP A 338 14.16 20.87 11.72
C ASP A 338 14.76 21.22 13.11
N GLY A 339 16.03 20.90 13.39
CA GLY A 339 16.68 21.03 14.68
C GLY A 339 16.74 22.43 15.27
N SER A 340 16.56 23.48 14.45
CA SER A 340 16.49 24.89 14.89
C SER A 340 15.06 25.41 15.06
N LEU A 341 14.05 24.59 14.87
CA LEU A 341 12.65 24.97 14.89
C LEU A 341 12.01 24.75 16.25
N ASP A 342 10.78 25.26 16.39
CA ASP A 342 9.92 24.97 17.52
C ASP A 342 9.00 23.77 17.22
N TYR A 343 8.48 23.16 18.32
CA TYR A 343 7.39 22.18 18.20
C TYR A 343 6.25 22.75 17.30
N PRO A 344 5.63 21.95 16.40
CA PRO A 344 5.68 20.49 16.34
C PRO A 344 6.70 19.93 15.36
N TYR A 345 7.49 20.75 14.69
CA TYR A 345 8.36 20.35 13.57
C TYR A 345 9.71 19.84 14.03
N LYS A 346 10.16 20.28 15.21
CA LYS A 346 11.46 19.95 15.75
C LYS A 346 11.53 18.54 16.33
N ASP A 347 12.55 17.80 15.93
CA ASP A 347 13.07 16.69 16.73
C ASP A 347 14.60 16.84 16.94
N GLU A 348 15.21 15.97 17.75
CA GLU A 348 16.64 16.01 18.06
C GLU A 348 17.44 14.99 17.21
N GLN A 349 16.78 14.26 16.33
CA GLN A 349 17.39 13.21 15.53
C GLN A 349 17.81 13.76 14.17
N ALA A 350 19.07 13.60 13.81
CA ALA A 350 19.56 13.97 12.49
C ALA A 350 19.52 12.80 11.50
N ASN A 351 19.49 13.10 10.22
CA ASN A 351 19.49 12.14 9.13
C ASN A 351 18.27 11.21 9.09
N THR A 352 17.12 11.70 9.49
CA THR A 352 15.85 10.98 9.41
C THR A 352 15.13 11.25 8.08
N LEU A 353 14.13 10.42 7.77
CA LEU A 353 13.22 10.73 6.64
C LEU A 353 12.38 11.97 6.94
N ALA A 354 12.11 12.26 8.22
CA ALA A 354 11.39 13.45 8.65
C ALA A 354 12.15 14.73 8.27
N ASP A 355 13.48 14.78 8.48
CA ASP A 355 14.32 15.89 8.03
C ASP A 355 14.14 16.20 6.53
N TRP A 356 14.18 15.17 5.69
CA TRP A 356 14.03 15.35 4.25
C TRP A 356 12.59 15.72 3.85
N ALA A 357 11.60 15.12 4.50
CA ALA A 357 10.19 15.47 4.27
C ALA A 357 9.94 16.94 4.63
N TYR A 358 10.45 17.37 5.80
CA TYR A 358 10.38 18.76 6.24
C TYR A 358 11.11 19.70 5.27
N HIS A 359 12.33 19.37 4.86
CA HIS A 359 13.11 20.20 3.94
C HIS A 359 12.34 20.51 2.66
N TYR A 360 11.77 19.50 2.01
CA TYR A 360 11.04 19.71 0.74
C TYR A 360 9.62 20.25 0.92
N TRP A 361 9.11 20.29 2.14
CA TRP A 361 7.90 21.01 2.45
C TRP A 361 8.18 22.47 2.82
N ALA A 362 9.19 22.76 3.63
CA ALA A 362 9.50 24.09 4.16
C ALA A 362 10.23 24.98 3.15
N THR A 363 10.91 24.39 2.17
CA THR A 363 11.65 25.11 1.14
C THR A 363 10.75 25.46 -0.04
N ASP A 364 10.82 26.70 -0.52
CA ASP A 364 10.25 27.07 -1.81
C ASP A 364 11.05 26.37 -2.92
N LEU A 365 10.45 25.36 -3.54
CA LEU A 365 11.11 24.54 -4.55
C LEU A 365 11.24 25.26 -5.91
N ARG A 366 10.53 26.35 -6.09
CA ARG A 366 10.52 27.14 -7.34
C ARG A 366 10.49 28.65 -7.07
N PRO A 367 11.55 29.22 -6.48
CA PRO A 367 11.55 30.64 -6.03
C PRO A 367 11.41 31.66 -7.17
N ASN A 368 11.49 31.20 -8.41
CA ASN A 368 11.20 32.01 -9.60
C ASN A 368 9.71 32.00 -10.02
N LEU A 369 8.87 31.20 -9.37
CA LEU A 369 7.43 31.23 -9.54
C LEU A 369 6.76 31.98 -8.38
N ALA A 370 5.60 32.56 -8.64
CA ALA A 370 4.82 33.20 -7.59
C ALA A 370 4.26 32.16 -6.59
N ASN A 371 4.23 32.50 -5.29
CA ASN A 371 3.63 31.66 -4.25
C ASN A 371 2.09 31.67 -4.39
N ARG A 372 1.56 30.66 -5.07
CA ARG A 372 0.12 30.55 -5.40
C ARG A 372 -0.45 29.16 -5.11
N VAL A 373 0.31 28.27 -4.46
CA VAL A 373 -0.23 27.00 -3.99
C VAL A 373 -1.29 27.29 -2.92
N LYS A 374 -2.45 26.67 -3.02
CA LYS A 374 -3.53 26.90 -2.06
C LYS A 374 -3.21 26.26 -0.72
N PRO A 375 -3.08 27.00 0.39
CA PRO A 375 -2.95 26.46 1.73
C PRO A 375 -4.18 25.61 2.11
N TYR A 376 -4.00 24.68 3.03
CA TYR A 376 -5.07 23.79 3.51
C TYR A 376 -5.20 23.90 5.03
N PHE A 377 -6.35 24.39 5.49
CA PHE A 377 -6.65 24.65 6.91
C PHE A 377 -7.92 23.89 7.34
N PRO A 378 -7.88 22.56 7.54
CA PRO A 378 -9.05 21.82 8.01
C PRO A 378 -9.41 22.07 9.48
N PHE A 379 -8.48 22.68 10.25
CA PHE A 379 -8.61 22.93 11.68
C PHE A 379 -8.45 24.42 11.98
N GLU A 380 -9.27 25.25 11.38
CA GLU A 380 -9.28 26.68 11.64
C GLU A 380 -9.94 26.98 13.00
N THR A 381 -9.23 27.77 13.81
CA THR A 381 -9.72 28.25 15.12
C THR A 381 -10.26 29.68 15.04
N GLY A 382 -10.14 30.36 13.90
CA GLY A 382 -10.41 31.76 13.71
C GLY A 382 -9.26 32.67 14.15
N ASN A 383 -8.11 32.11 14.56
CA ASN A 383 -6.89 32.81 14.88
C ASN A 383 -5.79 32.36 13.90
N SER A 384 -5.61 33.11 12.83
CA SER A 384 -4.73 32.71 11.72
C SER A 384 -3.27 32.44 12.13
N ALA A 385 -2.77 33.07 13.22
CA ALA A 385 -1.43 32.84 13.74
C ALA A 385 -1.31 31.43 14.38
N ASN A 386 -2.34 31.02 15.13
CA ASN A 386 -2.40 29.66 15.71
C ASN A 386 -2.73 28.62 14.66
N ASP A 387 -3.60 28.93 13.69
CA ASP A 387 -3.95 28.02 12.60
C ASP A 387 -2.71 27.67 11.76
N LYS A 388 -1.82 28.62 11.51
CA LYS A 388 -0.53 28.39 10.83
C LYS A 388 0.45 27.51 11.63
N LYS A 389 0.28 27.44 12.95
CA LYS A 389 1.12 26.61 13.85
C LYS A 389 0.50 25.25 14.17
N ASP A 390 -0.77 25.02 13.82
CA ASP A 390 -1.42 23.73 14.02
C ASP A 390 -0.80 22.69 13.07
N PRO A 391 -0.19 21.60 13.59
CA PRO A 391 0.51 20.61 12.76
C PRO A 391 -0.41 19.83 11.81
N ARG A 392 -1.72 19.93 11.99
CA ARG A 392 -2.71 19.29 11.12
C ARG A 392 -3.07 20.14 9.89
N ASN A 393 -2.63 21.40 9.87
CA ASN A 393 -2.83 22.34 8.77
C ASN A 393 -1.61 22.40 7.87
N ASN A 394 -1.81 22.74 6.59
CA ASN A 394 -0.73 23.04 5.67
C ASN A 394 -0.80 24.52 5.25
N PRO A 395 -0.05 25.42 5.91
CA PRO A 395 -0.07 26.85 5.63
C PRO A 395 0.76 27.25 4.40
N ALA A 396 1.49 26.32 3.76
CA ALA A 396 2.40 26.64 2.69
C ALA A 396 1.68 27.10 1.42
N ASP A 397 2.03 28.28 0.93
CA ASP A 397 1.55 28.86 -0.33
C ASP A 397 2.64 28.87 -1.43
N TRP A 398 3.88 28.52 -1.07
CA TRP A 398 4.99 28.29 -1.99
C TRP A 398 4.94 26.91 -2.63
N GLN A 399 5.72 26.68 -3.67
CA GLN A 399 5.84 25.36 -4.30
C GLN A 399 6.61 24.41 -3.40
N HIS A 400 5.95 23.40 -2.89
CA HIS A 400 6.45 22.45 -1.91
C HIS A 400 6.00 21.02 -2.21
N MET A 401 6.59 20.05 -1.51
CA MET A 401 6.22 18.63 -1.60
C MET A 401 5.55 18.17 -0.31
N VAL A 402 4.31 17.69 -0.42
CA VAL A 402 3.63 17.01 0.69
C VAL A 402 3.91 15.51 0.60
N ASN A 403 4.43 14.91 1.67
CA ASN A 403 4.81 13.51 1.71
C ASN A 403 3.80 12.65 2.45
N PHE A 404 3.48 11.50 1.86
CA PHE A 404 2.74 10.41 2.46
C PHE A 404 3.60 9.17 2.47
N THR A 405 3.67 8.46 3.60
CA THR A 405 4.36 7.19 3.72
C THR A 405 3.37 6.07 3.95
N VAL A 406 3.58 4.95 3.28
CA VAL A 406 2.80 3.72 3.45
C VAL A 406 3.78 2.62 3.82
N GLY A 407 3.64 2.10 5.05
CA GLY A 407 4.39 0.94 5.54
C GLY A 407 3.59 -0.35 5.37
N LEU A 408 4.28 -1.47 5.17
CA LEU A 408 3.72 -2.82 5.12
C LEU A 408 3.87 -3.54 6.45
#